data_5a3082e777b21f24604a14762df1b661
#
_entry.id   5a3082e777b21f24604a14762df1b661
#
_cell.length_a   1.000
_cell.length_b   1.000
_cell.length_c   1.000
_cell.angle_alpha   90.00
_cell.angle_beta   90.00
_cell.angle_gamma   90.00
#
_symmetry.space_group_name_H-M   'P 1'
#
loop_
_entity.id
_entity.type
_entity.pdbx_description
1 polymer ?
#
loop_
_entity_poly.entity_id
_entity_poly.type
_entity_poly.pdbx_seq_one_letter_code
_entity_poly.pdbx_strand_id
1 'polypeptide(L)' 'MRNKLICYVNSIFEGIPNTPEVQELREEILQNTLDRYDEECARGVSETVAYNVAVMSIGDTDELLAA' A
#
# COMPACT_ATOMS: atom_id res chain seq x y z
N MET A 1 3.58 12.48 3.11
CA MET A 1 3.18 11.13 3.58
C MET A 1 3.42 9.98 2.59
N ARG A 2 3.78 10.29 1.35
CA ARG A 2 4.09 9.22 0.37
C ARG A 2 5.19 8.28 0.89
N ASN A 3 6.25 8.82 1.46
CA ASN A 3 7.34 8.01 2.00
C ASN A 3 6.89 7.09 3.13
N LYS A 4 6.02 7.57 3.99
CA LYS A 4 5.42 6.76 5.06
C LYS A 4 4.61 5.60 4.49
N LEU A 5 3.87 5.88 3.42
CA LEU A 5 3.04 4.88 2.77
C LEU A 5 3.90 3.79 2.12
N ILE A 6 4.99 4.20 1.46
CA ILE A 6 5.95 3.27 0.86
C ILE A 6 6.56 2.38 1.95
N CYS A 7 6.96 2.97 3.08
CA CYS A 7 7.50 2.21 4.20
C CYS A 7 6.46 1.23 4.77
N TYR A 8 5.22 1.65 4.86
CA TYR A 8 4.14 0.80 5.35
C TYR A 8 3.97 -0.43 4.45
N VAL A 9 3.89 -0.22 3.14
CA VAL A 9 3.74 -1.32 2.19
C VAL A 9 4.94 -2.27 2.27
N ASN A 10 6.15 -1.73 2.34
CA ASN A 10 7.35 -2.55 2.46
C ASN A 10 7.35 -3.36 3.76
N SER A 11 6.83 -2.81 4.85
CA SER A 11 6.77 -3.52 6.13
C SER A 11 5.83 -4.73 6.09
N ILE A 12 4.78 -4.67 5.26
CA ILE A 12 3.87 -5.80 5.10
C ILE A 12 4.62 -7.02 4.55
N PHE A 13 5.61 -6.78 3.70
CA PHE A 13 6.38 -7.84 3.06
C PHE A 13 7.64 -8.24 3.80
N GLU A 14 7.93 -7.62 4.95
CA GLU A 14 9.04 -8.04 5.81
C GLU A 14 8.78 -9.47 6.29
N GLY A 15 9.79 -10.31 6.22
CA GLY A 15 9.67 -11.70 6.64
C GLY A 15 9.07 -12.63 5.60
N ILE A 16 8.62 -12.09 4.48
CA ILE A 16 8.13 -12.89 3.35
C ILE A 16 9.30 -13.12 2.39
N PRO A 17 9.52 -14.37 1.93
CA PRO A 17 10.60 -14.64 0.97
C PRO A 17 10.48 -13.76 -0.27
N ASN A 18 11.62 -13.21 -0.71
CA ASN A 18 11.66 -12.27 -1.83
C ASN A 18 11.74 -13.02 -3.17
N THR A 19 10.63 -13.66 -3.54
CA THR A 19 10.51 -14.36 -4.82
C THR A 19 10.07 -13.38 -5.91
N PRO A 20 10.27 -13.70 -7.21
CA PRO A 20 9.78 -12.84 -8.28
C PRO A 20 8.29 -12.55 -8.20
N GLU A 21 7.48 -13.54 -7.83
CA GLU A 21 6.02 -13.36 -7.68
C GLU A 21 5.70 -12.38 -6.56
N VAL A 22 6.41 -12.46 -5.44
CA VAL A 22 6.22 -11.56 -4.31
C VAL A 22 6.65 -10.14 -4.68
N GLN A 23 7.74 -9.99 -5.43
CA GLN A 23 8.19 -8.68 -5.89
C GLN A 23 7.14 -8.02 -6.78
N GLU A 24 6.57 -8.76 -7.71
CA GLU A 24 5.53 -8.24 -8.59
C GLU A 24 4.30 -7.83 -7.80
N LEU A 25 3.88 -8.66 -6.86
CA LEU A 25 2.73 -8.37 -6.00
C LEU A 25 2.98 -7.11 -5.17
N ARG A 26 4.17 -6.98 -4.58
CA ARG A 26 4.54 -5.81 -3.80
C ARG A 26 4.47 -4.54 -4.64
N GLU A 27 5.02 -4.57 -5.85
CA GLU A 27 5.00 -3.41 -6.74
C GLU A 27 3.58 -3.04 -7.14
N GLU A 28 2.75 -4.01 -7.43
CA GLU A 28 1.36 -3.80 -7.79
C GLU A 28 0.58 -3.17 -6.63
N ILE A 29 0.74 -3.71 -5.43
CA ILE A 29 0.10 -3.17 -4.23
C ILE A 29 0.60 -1.77 -3.94
N LEU A 30 1.90 -1.55 -4.04
CA LEU A 30 2.49 -0.23 -3.80
C LEU A 30 1.93 0.79 -4.80
N GLN A 31 1.89 0.45 -6.08
CA GLN A 31 1.37 1.35 -7.11
C GLN A 31 -0.10 1.67 -6.86
N ASN A 32 -0.92 0.66 -6.59
CA ASN A 32 -2.35 0.86 -6.33
C ASN A 32 -2.57 1.72 -5.09
N THR A 33 -1.77 1.51 -4.05
CA THR A 33 -1.87 2.26 -2.81
C THR A 33 -1.48 3.73 -3.02
N LEU A 34 -0.40 3.98 -3.76
CA LEU A 34 0.03 5.34 -4.06
C LEU A 34 -0.98 6.05 -4.96
N ASP A 35 -1.54 5.34 -5.93
CA ASP A 35 -2.58 5.90 -6.80
C ASP A 35 -3.80 6.31 -5.99
N ARG A 36 -4.19 5.48 -5.03
CA ARG A 36 -5.33 5.80 -4.16
C ARG A 36 -5.04 7.02 -3.30
N TYR A 37 -3.82 7.10 -2.75
CA TYR A 37 -3.39 8.24 -1.96
C TYR A 37 -3.44 9.52 -2.80
N ASP A 38 -2.88 9.50 -3.99
CA ASP A 38 -2.84 10.66 -4.87
C ASP A 38 -4.26 11.09 -5.29
N GLU A 39 -5.13 10.12 -5.56
CA GLU A 39 -6.52 10.37 -5.92
C GLU A 39 -7.26 11.09 -4.78
N GLU A 40 -7.08 10.63 -3.56
CA GLU A 40 -7.72 11.25 -2.40
C GLU A 40 -7.17 12.66 -2.15
N CYS A 41 -5.86 12.88 -2.31
CA CYS A 41 -5.27 14.20 -2.21
C CYS A 41 -5.84 15.15 -3.26
N ALA A 42 -6.06 14.66 -4.47
CA ALA A 42 -6.63 15.44 -5.56
C ALA A 42 -8.09 15.85 -5.28
N ARG A 43 -8.78 15.07 -4.44
CA ARG A 43 -10.15 15.40 -4.03
C ARG A 43 -10.22 16.49 -2.96
N GLY A 44 -9.07 16.91 -2.44
CA GLY A 44 -9.00 17.97 -1.45
C GLY A 44 -8.99 17.53 0.00
N VAL A 45 -8.92 16.21 0.27
CA VAL A 45 -8.81 15.74 1.65
C VAL A 45 -7.39 15.95 2.17
N SER A 46 -7.23 15.97 3.49
CA SER A 46 -5.90 16.13 4.09
C SER A 46 -5.01 14.92 3.80
N GLU A 47 -3.70 15.12 3.88
CA GLU A 47 -2.72 14.05 3.68
C GLU A 47 -2.95 12.91 4.66
N THR A 48 -3.30 13.22 5.91
CA THR A 48 -3.57 12.21 6.93
C THR A 48 -4.77 11.34 6.54
N VAL A 49 -5.84 11.97 6.08
CA VAL A 49 -7.04 11.24 5.64
C VAL A 49 -6.71 10.40 4.41
N ALA A 50 -6.00 10.98 3.44
CA ALA A 50 -5.59 10.24 2.23
C ALA A 50 -4.73 9.03 2.58
N TYR A 51 -3.80 9.19 3.52
CA TYR A 51 -2.96 8.09 4.00
C TYR A 51 -3.81 6.98 4.62
N ASN A 52 -4.73 7.34 5.51
CA ASN A 52 -5.59 6.36 6.16
C ASN A 52 -6.47 5.59 5.16
N VAL A 53 -7.03 6.29 4.17
CA VAL A 53 -7.83 5.65 3.12
C VAL A 53 -6.97 4.67 2.33
N ALA A 54 -5.76 5.07 1.96
CA ALA A 54 -4.85 4.21 1.21
C ALA A 54 -4.46 2.97 2.01
N VAL A 55 -4.16 3.12 3.30
CA VAL A 55 -3.83 2.00 4.18
C VAL A 55 -5.02 1.06 4.32
N MET A 56 -6.21 1.59 4.48
CA MET A 56 -7.43 0.77 4.59
C MET A 56 -7.68 -0.04 3.31
N SER A 57 -7.30 0.49 2.15
CA SER A 57 -7.48 -0.22 0.89
C SER A 57 -6.59 -1.46 0.77
N ILE A 58 -5.53 -1.55 1.59
CA ILE A 58 -4.61 -2.69 1.61
C ILE A 58 -5.15 -3.83 2.48
N GLY A 59 -6.18 -3.58 3.29
CA GLY A 59 -6.71 -4.56 4.24
C GLY A 59 -7.00 -5.93 3.64
N ASP A 60 -7.51 -5.96 2.41
CA ASP A 60 -7.82 -7.20 1.72
C ASP A 60 -6.56 -8.01 1.35
N THR A 61 -5.42 -7.35 1.29
CA THR A 61 -4.15 -7.96 0.90
C THR A 61 -3.64 -8.92 1.96
N ASP A 62 -3.87 -8.63 3.24
CA ASP A 62 -3.47 -9.51 4.34
C ASP A 62 -4.13 -10.87 4.20
N GLU A 63 -5.39 -10.90 3.75
CA GLU A 63 -6.10 -12.16 3.51
C GLU A 63 -5.47 -12.94 2.36
N LEU A 64 -5.05 -12.24 1.29
CA LEU A 64 -4.39 -12.87 0.15
C LEU A 64 -3.05 -13.47 0.54
N LEU A 65 -2.28 -12.77 1.37
CA LEU A 65 -0.96 -13.24 1.82
C LEU A 65 -1.08 -14.35 2.88
N ALA A 66 -2.17 -14.36 3.64
CA ALA A 66 -2.40 -15.36 4.67
C ALA A 66 -2.92 -16.69 4.08
N ALA A 67 -3.43 -16.65 2.88
CA ALA A 67 -3.90 -17.84 2.18
C ALA A 67 -2.73 -18.57 1.54
#